data_321001c5f3d14fb858c5d5be7518d7d9
#
_entry.id   321001c5f3d14fb858c5d5be7518d7d9
#
_cell.length_a   1.000
_cell.length_b   1.000
_cell.length_c   1.000
_cell.angle_alpha   90.00
_cell.angle_beta   90.00
_cell.angle_gamma   90.00
#
_symmetry.space_group_name_H-M   'P 1'
#
loop_
_entity.id
_entity.type
_entity.pdbx_description
1 polymer ?
#
loop_
_entity_poly.entity_id
_entity_poly.type
_entity_poly.pdbx_seq_one_letter_code
_entity_poly.pdbx_strand_id
1 'polypeptide(L)'
;MINQAEHYIYIENQFFISQTKTHLESTDLVKNRIAEALYRRILRAFRNGHTFRVFILIPLLPAFEGEVGTSSGTAIQQIMHYNYSTIVKGYDSLLAKLSLEIDDPSQYIGFYSLRNHTKLNGRLVTELIYIHR
;
A
#
# COMPACT_ATOMS: atom_id res chain seq x y z
N MET A 1 -17.75 1.53 5.18
CA MET A 1 -17.39 0.60 4.09
C MET A 1 -16.31 -0.38 4.52
N ILE A 2 -15.04 0.02 4.83
CA ILE A 2 -13.96 -0.93 5.20
C ILE A 2 -14.38 -1.86 6.34
N ASN A 3 -14.89 -1.30 7.43
CA ASN A 3 -15.29 -2.07 8.61
C ASN A 3 -16.46 -3.04 8.38
N GLN A 4 -17.24 -2.85 7.32
CA GLN A 4 -18.42 -3.65 7.01
C GLN A 4 -18.17 -4.67 5.88
N ALA A 5 -17.01 -4.64 5.25
CA ALA A 5 -16.66 -5.61 4.22
C ALA A 5 -16.63 -7.02 4.82
N GLU A 6 -17.24 -7.99 4.16
CA GLU A 6 -17.40 -9.35 4.68
C GLU A 6 -16.34 -10.31 4.13
N HIS A 7 -16.09 -10.28 2.83
CA HIS A 7 -15.27 -11.26 2.13
C HIS A 7 -13.92 -10.72 1.69
N TYR A 8 -13.90 -9.56 1.05
CA TYR A 8 -12.66 -8.94 0.57
C TYR A 8 -12.78 -7.42 0.44
N ILE A 9 -11.63 -6.77 0.30
CA ILE A 9 -11.50 -5.36 -0.09
C ILE A 9 -10.54 -5.30 -1.27
N TYR A 10 -10.92 -4.56 -2.30
CA TYR A 10 -10.04 -4.19 -3.41
C TYR A 10 -9.86 -2.68 -3.41
N ILE A 11 -8.60 -2.25 -3.43
CA ILE A 11 -8.21 -0.85 -3.51
C ILE A 11 -7.29 -0.70 -4.71
N GLU A 12 -7.64 0.21 -5.61
CA GLU A 12 -6.79 0.63 -6.72
C GLU A 12 -6.59 2.13 -6.63
N ASN A 13 -5.34 2.56 -6.50
CA ASN A 13 -5.03 3.98 -6.35
C ASN A 13 -3.59 4.28 -6.78
N GLN A 14 -3.29 5.55 -7.06
CA GLN A 14 -1.92 5.97 -7.38
C GLN A 14 -0.97 5.88 -6.19
N PHE A 15 -1.47 6.04 -4.99
CA PHE A 15 -0.69 6.01 -3.74
C PHE A 15 -1.44 5.28 -2.65
N PHE A 16 -0.70 4.67 -1.74
CA PHE A 16 -1.24 4.15 -0.51
C PHE A 16 -0.53 4.80 0.68
N ILE A 17 -0.93 6.03 0.98
CA ILE A 17 -0.39 6.85 2.06
C ILE A 17 -1.46 7.05 3.11
N SER A 18 -1.22 6.51 4.31
CA SER A 18 -2.21 6.51 5.38
C SER A 18 -1.56 6.30 6.75
N GLN A 19 -2.26 6.62 7.81
CA GLN A 19 -1.86 6.35 9.19
C GLN A 19 -2.44 5.03 9.69
N THR A 20 -1.64 4.33 10.50
CA THR A 20 -2.03 3.16 11.27
C THR A 20 -2.29 3.51 12.75
N LYS A 21 -2.09 4.76 13.15
CA LYS A 21 -2.33 5.24 14.51
C LYS A 21 -3.83 5.28 14.83
N THR A 22 -4.17 4.89 16.04
CA THR A 22 -5.56 4.99 16.54
C THR A 22 -5.98 6.44 16.77
N HIS A 23 -5.05 7.28 17.23
CA HIS A 23 -5.26 8.70 17.45
C HIS A 23 -4.26 9.49 16.61
N LEU A 24 -4.73 10.55 15.96
CA LEU A 24 -3.91 11.47 15.20
C LEU A 24 -3.53 12.66 16.08
N GLU A 25 -2.26 13.05 16.00
CA GLU A 25 -1.76 14.28 16.59
C GLU A 25 -1.90 15.44 15.61
N SER A 26 -1.90 16.66 16.12
CA SER A 26 -1.94 17.86 15.27
C SER A 26 -0.75 17.95 14.32
N THR A 27 0.39 17.43 14.73
CA THR A 27 1.66 17.38 13.99
C THR A 27 1.71 16.31 12.91
N ASP A 28 0.80 15.33 12.92
CA ASP A 28 0.79 14.31 11.89
C ASP A 28 0.48 14.92 10.51
N LEU A 29 1.35 14.71 9.55
CA LEU A 29 1.18 15.20 8.18
C LEU A 29 0.09 14.45 7.42
N VAL A 30 0.02 13.13 7.61
CA VAL A 30 -1.00 12.29 7.01
C VAL A 30 -2.20 12.20 7.95
N LYS A 31 -3.36 12.68 7.50
CA LYS A 31 -4.58 12.78 8.33
C LYS A 31 -5.59 11.65 8.12
N ASN A 32 -5.49 10.88 7.04
CA ASN A 32 -6.39 9.76 6.82
C ASN A 32 -5.95 8.51 7.61
N ARG A 33 -6.90 7.65 7.94
CA ARG A 33 -6.72 6.44 8.75
C ARG A 33 -7.21 5.18 8.04
N ILE A 34 -7.01 5.13 6.72
CA ILE A 34 -7.44 3.97 5.92
C ILE A 34 -6.66 2.72 6.33
N ALA A 35 -5.33 2.84 6.53
CA ALA A 35 -4.48 1.73 6.95
C ALA A 35 -4.89 1.22 8.35
N GLU A 36 -5.25 2.09 9.28
CA GLU A 36 -5.76 1.71 10.59
C GLU A 36 -7.09 0.95 10.49
N ALA A 37 -7.99 1.41 9.64
CA ALA A 37 -9.26 0.72 9.43
C ALA A 37 -9.07 -0.67 8.81
N LEU A 38 -8.13 -0.82 7.87
CA LEU A 38 -7.75 -2.12 7.30
C LEU A 38 -7.12 -3.03 8.35
N TYR A 39 -6.19 -2.52 9.15
CA TYR A 39 -5.59 -3.25 10.27
C TYR A 39 -6.66 -3.84 11.19
N ARG A 40 -7.59 -3.03 11.68
CA ARG A 40 -8.68 -3.50 12.55
C ARG A 40 -9.58 -4.52 11.87
N ARG A 41 -9.89 -4.30 10.58
CA ARG A 41 -10.75 -5.23 9.84
C ARG A 41 -10.09 -6.60 9.64
N ILE A 42 -8.80 -6.62 9.34
CA ILE A 42 -8.00 -7.84 9.19
C ILE A 42 -7.91 -8.57 10.53
N LEU A 43 -7.56 -7.88 11.62
CA LEU A 43 -7.50 -8.50 12.95
C LEU A 43 -8.84 -9.10 13.36
N ARG A 44 -9.95 -8.44 13.07
CA ARG A 44 -11.27 -9.00 13.34
C ARG A 44 -11.51 -10.28 12.56
N ALA A 45 -11.10 -10.36 11.29
CA ALA A 45 -11.22 -11.59 10.51
C ALA A 45 -10.35 -12.71 11.09
N PHE A 46 -9.09 -12.42 11.38
CA PHE A 46 -8.15 -13.36 11.98
C PHE A 46 -8.68 -13.95 13.30
N ARG A 47 -9.09 -13.08 14.23
CA ARG A 47 -9.58 -13.50 15.56
C ARG A 47 -10.88 -14.32 15.50
N ASN A 48 -11.68 -14.10 14.45
CA ASN A 48 -12.92 -14.85 14.26
C ASN A 48 -12.76 -16.08 13.33
N GLY A 49 -11.55 -16.36 12.85
CA GLY A 49 -11.30 -17.45 11.89
C GLY A 49 -11.98 -17.28 10.53
N HIS A 50 -12.28 -16.04 10.14
CA HIS A 50 -12.95 -15.76 8.88
C HIS A 50 -11.96 -15.64 7.72
N THR A 51 -12.29 -16.24 6.59
CA THR A 51 -11.58 -15.98 5.33
C THR A 51 -11.84 -14.54 4.89
N PHE A 52 -10.78 -13.76 4.77
CA PHE A 52 -10.86 -12.37 4.34
C PHE A 52 -9.60 -11.96 3.58
N ARG A 53 -9.73 -11.17 2.54
CA ARG A 53 -8.60 -10.74 1.71
C ARG A 53 -8.66 -9.25 1.40
N VAL A 54 -7.50 -8.61 1.42
CA VAL A 54 -7.31 -7.23 0.99
C VAL A 54 -6.31 -7.21 -0.16
N PHE A 55 -6.74 -6.65 -1.30
CA PHE A 55 -5.92 -6.49 -2.49
C PHE A 55 -5.70 -5.00 -2.71
N ILE A 56 -4.44 -4.57 -2.69
CA ILE A 56 -4.08 -3.17 -2.91
C ILE A 56 -3.21 -3.09 -4.16
N LEU A 57 -3.73 -2.44 -5.19
CA LEU A 57 -3.05 -2.23 -6.47
C LEU A 57 -2.56 -0.79 -6.55
N ILE A 58 -1.26 -0.61 -6.64
CA ILE A 58 -0.59 0.69 -6.75
C ILE A 58 0.51 0.62 -7.82
N PRO A 59 0.88 1.73 -8.47
CA PRO A 59 2.06 1.77 -9.33
C PRO A 59 3.33 1.44 -8.56
N LEU A 60 4.25 0.73 -9.19
CA LEU A 60 5.56 0.45 -8.59
C LEU A 60 6.39 1.72 -8.39
N LEU A 61 6.26 2.66 -9.34
CA LEU A 61 6.83 4.00 -9.25
C LEU A 61 5.71 5.03 -9.43
N PRO A 62 5.70 6.13 -8.67
CA PRO A 62 4.76 7.23 -8.89
C PRO A 62 4.96 7.86 -10.27
N ALA A 63 3.87 8.16 -10.97
CA ALA A 63 3.88 8.79 -12.30
C ALA A 63 4.05 10.32 -12.20
N PHE A 64 5.15 10.78 -11.63
CA PHE A 64 5.53 12.19 -11.58
C PHE A 64 6.75 12.45 -12.48
N GLU A 65 6.85 13.67 -12.98
CA GLU A 65 8.02 14.11 -13.70
C GLU A 65 9.26 14.13 -12.80
N GLY A 66 10.40 13.77 -13.36
CA GLY A 66 11.70 13.77 -12.70
C GLY A 66 12.32 12.39 -12.55
N GLU A 67 13.62 12.37 -12.33
CA GLU A 67 14.39 11.14 -12.10
C GLU A 67 14.59 10.91 -10.60
N VAL A 68 14.41 9.67 -10.17
CA VAL A 68 14.69 9.26 -8.79
C VAL A 68 16.17 9.47 -8.48
N GLY A 69 16.47 10.24 -7.43
CA GLY A 69 17.86 10.56 -7.05
C GLY A 69 18.35 11.92 -7.52
N THR A 70 17.56 12.66 -8.28
CA THR A 70 17.86 14.05 -8.69
C THR A 70 17.01 15.05 -7.93
N SER A 71 17.36 16.33 -8.00
CA SER A 71 16.55 17.42 -7.40
C SER A 71 15.16 17.51 -8.02
N SER A 72 15.00 17.16 -9.30
CA SER A 72 13.69 17.10 -9.97
C SER A 72 12.81 15.94 -9.51
N GLY A 73 13.38 14.91 -8.89
CA GLY A 73 12.67 13.74 -8.39
C GLY A 73 12.24 13.81 -6.92
N THR A 74 12.33 14.99 -6.27
CA THR A 74 12.01 15.13 -4.84
C THR A 74 10.59 14.69 -4.49
N ALA A 75 9.59 15.03 -5.33
CA ALA A 75 8.21 14.63 -5.12
C ALA A 75 8.05 13.11 -5.18
N ILE A 76 8.70 12.45 -6.15
CA ILE A 76 8.69 10.97 -6.28
C ILE A 76 9.27 10.33 -5.02
N GLN A 77 10.42 10.84 -4.54
CA GLN A 77 11.08 10.32 -3.34
C GLN A 77 10.20 10.47 -2.09
N GLN A 78 9.55 11.61 -1.92
CA GLN A 78 8.63 11.85 -0.79
C GLN A 78 7.44 10.89 -0.84
N ILE A 79 6.80 10.73 -1.99
CA ILE A 79 5.66 9.82 -2.15
C ILE A 79 6.09 8.38 -1.88
N MET A 80 7.22 7.94 -2.45
CA MET A 80 7.77 6.62 -2.16
C MET A 80 8.05 6.44 -0.67
N HIS A 81 8.65 7.42 -0.02
CA HIS A 81 8.90 7.38 1.42
C HIS A 81 7.62 7.18 2.22
N TYR A 82 6.55 7.94 1.95
CA TYR A 82 5.28 7.82 2.66
C TYR A 82 4.54 6.50 2.33
N ASN A 83 4.59 6.04 1.08
CA ASN A 83 4.06 4.71 0.71
C ASN A 83 4.76 3.61 1.52
N TYR A 84 6.10 3.57 1.52
CA TYR A 84 6.85 2.57 2.27
C TYR A 84 6.66 2.68 3.78
N SER A 85 6.57 3.90 4.33
CA SER A 85 6.30 4.12 5.75
C SER A 85 4.92 3.63 6.15
N THR A 86 3.92 3.76 5.26
CA THR A 86 2.58 3.22 5.50
C THR A 86 2.58 1.69 5.44
N ILE A 87 3.25 1.10 4.44
CA ILE A 87 3.12 -0.34 4.09
C ILE A 87 4.02 -1.20 4.97
N VAL A 88 5.34 -0.90 5.00
CA VAL A 88 6.34 -1.85 5.53
C VAL A 88 7.44 -1.22 6.39
N LYS A 89 7.72 0.08 6.26
CA LYS A 89 8.88 0.69 6.90
C LYS A 89 8.54 1.24 8.29
N GLY A 90 9.21 0.70 9.30
CA GLY A 90 9.07 1.14 10.70
C GLY A 90 7.99 0.37 11.47
N TYR A 91 8.01 0.52 12.79
CA TYR A 91 7.12 -0.18 13.72
C TYR A 91 5.64 0.16 13.53
N ASP A 92 5.36 1.35 13.05
CA ASP A 92 3.99 1.83 12.82
C ASP A 92 3.45 1.49 11.43
N SER A 93 4.21 0.78 10.58
CA SER A 93 3.72 0.36 9.27
C SER A 93 2.64 -0.72 9.39
N LEU A 94 1.78 -0.80 8.38
CA LEU A 94 0.64 -1.72 8.38
C LEU A 94 1.09 -3.19 8.51
N LEU A 95 2.08 -3.60 7.73
CA LEU A 95 2.57 -4.99 7.76
C LEU A 95 3.30 -5.29 9.08
N ALA A 96 4.12 -4.37 9.60
CA ALA A 96 4.78 -4.57 10.89
C ALA A 96 3.77 -4.77 12.02
N LYS A 97 2.73 -3.95 12.09
CA LYS A 97 1.66 -4.11 13.10
C LYS A 97 0.89 -5.42 12.94
N LEU A 98 0.59 -5.82 11.72
CA LEU A 98 -0.06 -7.11 11.47
C LEU A 98 0.81 -8.28 11.89
N SER A 99 2.12 -8.23 11.63
CA SER A 99 3.07 -9.30 12.02
C SER A 99 3.27 -9.46 13.52
N LEU A 100 2.85 -8.49 14.33
CA LEU A 100 2.82 -8.65 15.80
C LEU A 100 1.67 -9.54 16.27
N GLU A 101 0.63 -9.68 15.48
CA GLU A 101 -0.61 -10.37 15.85
C GLU A 101 -0.88 -11.62 14.99
N ILE A 102 -0.33 -11.68 13.78
CA ILE A 102 -0.57 -12.71 12.77
C ILE A 102 0.77 -13.22 12.26
N ASP A 103 1.02 -14.51 12.33
CA ASP A 103 2.29 -15.13 11.89
C ASP A 103 2.57 -14.87 10.41
N ASP A 104 1.55 -14.94 9.57
CA ASP A 104 1.65 -14.67 8.13
C ASP A 104 0.57 -13.70 7.66
N PRO A 105 0.82 -12.38 7.72
CA PRO A 105 -0.12 -11.36 7.21
C PRO A 105 -0.43 -11.48 5.71
N SER A 106 0.44 -12.14 4.92
CA SER A 106 0.24 -12.29 3.47
C SER A 106 -1.02 -13.09 3.12
N GLN A 107 -1.52 -13.88 4.07
CA GLN A 107 -2.80 -14.58 3.94
C GLN A 107 -4.01 -13.63 3.92
N TYR A 108 -3.86 -12.41 4.43
CA TYR A 108 -4.94 -11.43 4.56
C TYR A 108 -4.78 -10.21 3.68
N ILE A 109 -3.55 -9.80 3.35
CA ILE A 109 -3.29 -8.59 2.57
C ILE A 109 -2.15 -8.78 1.58
N GLY A 110 -2.32 -8.28 0.37
CA GLY A 110 -1.29 -8.22 -0.65
C GLY A 110 -1.23 -6.86 -1.35
N PHE A 111 -0.02 -6.43 -1.68
CA PHE A 111 0.26 -5.25 -2.48
C PHE A 111 0.76 -5.66 -3.85
N TYR A 112 0.18 -5.10 -4.89
CA TYR A 112 0.41 -5.49 -6.28
C TYR A 112 0.68 -4.28 -7.15
N SER A 113 1.39 -4.51 -8.25
CA SER A 113 1.60 -3.53 -9.32
C SER A 113 1.44 -4.19 -10.68
N LEU A 114 0.92 -3.45 -11.64
CA LEU A 114 0.76 -3.94 -13.00
C LEU A 114 2.06 -3.80 -13.79
N ARG A 115 2.37 -4.82 -14.58
CA ARG A 115 3.47 -4.84 -15.53
C ARG A 115 3.00 -5.39 -16.88
N ASN A 116 3.54 -4.85 -17.94
CA ASN A 116 3.40 -5.39 -19.27
C ASN A 116 4.76 -5.85 -19.78
N HIS A 117 4.76 -6.93 -20.56
CA HIS A 117 5.97 -7.46 -21.18
C HIS A 117 5.82 -7.38 -22.70
N THR A 118 6.77 -6.74 -23.35
CA THR A 118 6.81 -6.61 -24.82
C THR A 118 8.20 -6.87 -25.36
N LYS A 119 8.30 -7.08 -26.66
CA LYS A 119 9.60 -7.18 -27.35
C LYS A 119 9.90 -5.87 -28.06
N LEU A 120 11.04 -5.28 -27.75
CA LEU A 120 11.60 -4.14 -28.44
C LEU A 120 12.91 -4.56 -29.11
N ASN A 121 12.98 -4.48 -30.43
CA ASN A 121 14.16 -4.92 -31.23
C ASN A 121 14.63 -6.35 -30.84
N GLY A 122 13.68 -7.28 -30.69
CA GLY A 122 13.95 -8.67 -30.36
C GLY A 122 14.30 -8.96 -28.88
N ARG A 123 14.46 -7.93 -28.04
CA ARG A 123 14.71 -8.06 -26.60
C ARG A 123 13.43 -7.93 -25.81
N LEU A 124 13.23 -8.81 -24.83
CA LEU A 124 12.11 -8.70 -23.88
C LEU A 124 12.36 -7.49 -22.97
N VAL A 125 11.40 -6.59 -22.93
CA VAL A 125 11.38 -5.43 -22.03
C VAL A 125 10.14 -5.49 -21.15
N THR A 126 10.26 -4.99 -19.93
CA THR A 126 9.16 -4.86 -18.99
C THR A 126 8.77 -3.40 -18.87
N GLU A 127 7.51 -3.12 -19.11
CA GLU A 127 6.91 -1.80 -18.94
C GLU A 127 6.12 -1.77 -17.65
N LEU A 128 6.28 -0.71 -16.88
CA LEU A 128 5.46 -0.46 -15.70
C LEU A 128 4.17 0.24 -16.12
N ILE A 129 3.05 -0.26 -15.64
CA ILE A 129 1.74 0.34 -15.92
C ILE A 129 1.37 1.25 -14.77
N TYR A 130 1.11 2.51 -15.12
CA TYR A 130 0.62 3.51 -14.19
C TYR A 130 -0.90 3.45 -14.12
N ILE A 131 -1.41 3.60 -12.91
CA ILE A 131 -2.85 3.70 -12.67
C ILE A 131 -3.23 5.17 -12.85
N HIS A 132 -4.00 5.45 -13.88
CA HIS A 132 -4.49 6.79 -14.17
C HIS A 132 -5.98 6.89 -13.78
N ARG A 133 -6.32 8.02 -13.25
CA ARG A 133 -7.70 8.45 -13.08
C ARG A 133 -7.90 9.83 -13.67
#